data_8f146d2f9eae3119aeebea25556b11ee
#
_entry.id   8f146d2f9eae3119aeebea25556b11ee
#
_cell.length_a   1.000
_cell.length_b   1.000
_cell.length_c   1.000
_cell.angle_alpha   90.00
_cell.angle_beta   90.00
_cell.angle_gamma   90.00
#
_symmetry.space_group_name_H-M   'P 1'
#
loop_
_entity.id
_entity.type
_entity.pdbx_description
1 polymer ?
#
loop_
_entity_poly.entity_id
_entity_poly.type
_entity_poly.pdbx_seq_one_letter_code
_entity_poly.pdbx_strand_id
1 'polypeptide(L)'
;MRRPGRSLTPQERALWRAYAETVKPLPGHALPSLPAAPVEPAPPVPVLPAPPPSLPVKPAAKPAPPPIDIGAQPGGLDHSRWKDLRRGRTRPERTLDLHGRRAQDAWVAVRSFLHSAQAEGLRCVAIVTGKGPAPDGGVLRRELPHWLNAPELRGLVLGAAHPAPNQGAVHLLLRRRRAPR
;
A
#
# COMPACT_ATOMS: atom_id res chain seq x y z
N MET A 1 46.28 -8.21 -21.95
CA MET A 1 46.42 -6.93 -21.23
C MET A 1 45.24 -6.74 -20.27
N ARG A 2 45.46 -6.87 -18.95
CA ARG A 2 44.44 -6.62 -17.93
C ARG A 2 44.44 -5.10 -17.64
N ARG A 3 43.24 -4.46 -17.79
CA ARG A 3 43.06 -3.07 -17.38
C ARG A 3 43.19 -2.94 -15.87
N PRO A 4 43.98 -1.97 -15.37
CA PRO A 4 44.08 -1.73 -13.92
C PRO A 4 42.71 -1.29 -13.38
N GLY A 5 42.25 -1.98 -12.35
CA GLY A 5 40.98 -1.69 -11.69
C GLY A 5 41.03 -0.31 -11.05
N ARG A 6 40.02 0.53 -11.33
CA ARG A 6 39.81 1.84 -10.70
C ARG A 6 39.61 1.65 -9.19
N SER A 7 40.40 2.25 -8.35
CA SER A 7 40.19 2.26 -6.90
C SER A 7 39.01 3.15 -6.52
N LEU A 8 38.17 2.65 -5.61
CA LEU A 8 36.98 3.37 -5.13
C LEU A 8 37.37 4.64 -4.37
N THR A 9 36.68 5.75 -4.63
CA THR A 9 36.81 6.99 -3.89
C THR A 9 36.33 6.85 -2.43
N PRO A 10 36.75 7.73 -1.51
CA PRO A 10 36.29 7.70 -0.12
C PRO A 10 34.74 7.73 0.01
N GLN A 11 34.08 8.51 -0.85
CA GLN A 11 32.60 8.61 -0.86
C GLN A 11 31.93 7.34 -1.37
N GLU A 12 32.47 6.72 -2.42
CA GLU A 12 31.98 5.44 -2.94
C GLU A 12 32.15 4.31 -1.90
N ARG A 13 33.23 4.34 -1.12
CA ARG A 13 33.46 3.40 -0.02
C ARG A 13 32.45 3.56 1.13
N ALA A 14 32.09 4.80 1.46
CA ALA A 14 31.07 5.08 2.48
C ALA A 14 29.68 4.58 2.06
N LEU A 15 29.29 4.83 0.81
CA LEU A 15 28.04 4.33 0.24
C LEU A 15 27.99 2.79 0.19
N TRP A 16 29.10 2.16 -0.22
CA TRP A 16 29.22 0.70 -0.22
C TRP A 16 29.08 0.09 1.18
N ARG A 17 29.61 0.76 2.19
CA ARG A 17 29.51 0.30 3.58
C ARG A 17 28.07 0.38 4.08
N ALA A 18 27.39 1.48 3.89
CA ALA A 18 25.99 1.65 4.24
C ALA A 18 25.10 0.60 3.56
N TYR A 19 25.40 0.24 2.31
CA TYR A 19 24.69 -0.81 1.61
C TYR A 19 25.02 -2.21 2.16
N ALA A 20 26.30 -2.49 2.46
CA ALA A 20 26.73 -3.80 2.98
C ALA A 20 26.17 -4.10 4.40
N GLU A 21 25.90 -3.06 5.20
CA GLU A 21 25.29 -3.20 6.53
C GLU A 21 23.80 -3.62 6.45
N THR A 22 23.14 -3.39 5.32
CA THR A 22 21.74 -3.80 5.10
C THR A 22 21.61 -5.23 4.58
N VAL A 23 22.72 -5.87 4.16
CA VAL A 23 22.72 -7.22 3.60
C VAL A 23 23.22 -8.22 4.63
N LYS A 24 22.43 -9.26 4.92
CA LYS A 24 22.81 -10.33 5.84
C LYS A 24 23.96 -11.16 5.22
N PRO A 25 25.16 -11.21 5.82
CA PRO A 25 26.29 -11.94 5.25
C PRO A 25 26.03 -13.45 5.27
N LEU A 26 26.51 -14.15 4.23
CA LEU A 26 26.48 -15.61 4.19
C LEU A 26 27.42 -16.19 5.26
N PRO A 27 27.06 -17.31 5.91
CA PRO A 27 27.91 -17.95 6.90
C PRO A 27 29.26 -18.34 6.27
N GLY A 28 30.37 -17.86 6.89
CA GLY A 28 31.73 -18.11 6.44
C GLY A 28 32.46 -16.95 5.73
N HIS A 29 31.81 -15.85 5.48
CA HIS A 29 32.46 -14.65 4.91
C HIS A 29 32.41 -13.49 5.91
N ALA A 30 33.54 -13.20 6.55
CA ALA A 30 33.71 -12.01 7.37
C ALA A 30 33.95 -10.78 6.49
N LEU A 31 33.29 -9.66 6.83
CA LEU A 31 33.54 -8.38 6.16
C LEU A 31 35.00 -7.95 6.40
N PRO A 32 35.75 -7.47 5.38
CA PRO A 32 37.11 -7.02 5.55
C PRO A 32 37.16 -5.85 6.52
N SER A 33 37.93 -6.02 7.60
CA SER A 33 38.20 -4.96 8.57
C SER A 33 39.09 -3.89 7.94
N LEU A 34 38.59 -2.67 7.84
CA LEU A 34 39.38 -1.52 7.42
C LEU A 34 40.27 -1.06 8.58
N PRO A 35 41.54 -0.73 8.34
CA PRO A 35 42.41 -0.17 9.38
C PRO A 35 41.79 1.11 9.95
N ALA A 36 41.76 1.20 11.28
CA ALA A 36 41.28 2.36 12.00
C ALA A 36 42.09 3.61 11.58
N ALA A 37 41.41 4.67 11.15
CA ALA A 37 42.03 5.97 10.92
C ALA A 37 42.60 6.50 12.27
N PRO A 38 43.77 7.21 12.25
CA PRO A 38 44.30 7.79 13.46
C PRO A 38 43.29 8.76 14.09
N VAL A 39 43.01 8.55 15.37
CA VAL A 39 42.12 9.42 16.14
C VAL A 39 42.92 10.70 16.44
N GLU A 40 42.62 11.78 15.72
CA GLU A 40 43.03 13.12 16.12
C GLU A 40 42.24 13.51 17.38
N PRO A 41 42.86 14.10 18.42
CA PRO A 41 42.16 14.51 19.62
C PRO A 41 41.13 15.58 19.27
N ALA A 42 39.88 15.29 19.53
CA ALA A 42 38.76 16.19 19.29
C ALA A 42 38.89 17.47 20.13
N PRO A 43 38.65 18.65 19.52
CA PRO A 43 38.54 19.91 20.29
C PRO A 43 37.33 19.83 21.26
N PRO A 44 37.38 20.57 22.38
CA PRO A 44 36.35 20.52 23.39
C PRO A 44 35.00 20.88 22.78
N VAL A 45 34.05 19.94 22.89
CA VAL A 45 32.67 20.11 22.46
C VAL A 45 32.01 21.27 23.20
N PRO A 46 31.46 22.28 22.51
CA PRO A 46 30.61 23.27 23.14
C PRO A 46 29.38 22.55 23.73
N VAL A 47 29.06 22.83 24.98
CA VAL A 47 27.84 22.32 25.64
C VAL A 47 26.66 22.79 24.78
N LEU A 48 25.96 21.83 24.12
CA LEU A 48 24.73 22.13 23.41
C LEU A 48 23.71 22.65 24.41
N PRO A 49 23.01 23.74 24.10
CA PRO A 49 21.85 24.16 24.87
C PRO A 49 20.81 23.05 24.84
N ALA A 50 20.09 22.91 25.98
CA ALA A 50 19.03 21.91 26.16
C ALA A 50 18.07 21.86 24.96
N PRO A 51 17.56 20.67 24.59
CA PRO A 51 16.67 20.54 23.45
C PRO A 51 15.47 21.50 23.63
N PRO A 52 15.07 22.18 22.55
CA PRO A 52 13.88 23.04 22.61
C PRO A 52 12.67 22.22 23.06
N PRO A 53 11.71 22.84 23.78
CA PRO A 53 10.51 22.14 24.24
C PRO A 53 9.86 21.44 23.05
N SER A 54 9.60 20.13 23.24
CA SER A 54 8.97 19.27 22.24
C SER A 54 7.74 19.96 21.66
N LEU A 55 7.77 20.15 20.35
CA LEU A 55 6.62 20.62 19.60
C LEU A 55 5.39 19.77 19.97
N PRO A 56 4.20 20.36 20.06
CA PRO A 56 3.01 19.64 20.46
C PRO A 56 2.85 18.42 19.53
N VAL A 57 2.85 17.24 20.13
CA VAL A 57 2.61 15.96 19.45
C VAL A 57 1.29 16.10 18.72
N LYS A 58 1.36 16.14 17.38
CA LYS A 58 0.19 16.12 16.53
C LYS A 58 -0.73 15.00 17.03
N PRO A 59 -2.01 15.26 17.31
CA PRO A 59 -2.89 14.25 17.91
C PRO A 59 -2.80 12.97 17.07
N ALA A 60 -2.60 11.86 17.76
CA ALA A 60 -2.37 10.53 17.19
C ALA A 60 -3.33 10.29 16.04
N ALA A 61 -2.78 10.07 14.84
CA ALA A 61 -3.57 9.73 13.67
C ALA A 61 -4.47 8.56 14.06
N LYS A 62 -5.78 8.66 13.80
CA LYS A 62 -6.72 7.56 14.04
C LYS A 62 -6.13 6.28 13.46
N PRO A 63 -6.17 5.15 14.20
CA PRO A 63 -5.60 3.91 13.73
C PRO A 63 -6.11 3.62 12.31
N ALA A 64 -5.18 3.28 11.41
CA ALA A 64 -5.51 2.97 10.03
C ALA A 64 -6.56 1.84 10.02
N PRO A 65 -7.59 1.93 9.20
CA PRO A 65 -8.60 0.87 9.12
C PRO A 65 -7.94 -0.46 8.72
N PRO A 66 -8.42 -1.61 9.23
CA PRO A 66 -7.85 -2.92 8.91
C PRO A 66 -7.87 -3.18 7.41
N PRO A 67 -6.97 -3.99 6.85
CA PRO A 67 -6.91 -4.28 5.42
C PRO A 67 -8.21 -4.87 4.90
N ILE A 68 -8.51 -4.63 3.62
CA ILE A 68 -9.66 -5.20 2.93
C ILE A 68 -9.22 -6.51 2.28
N ASP A 69 -9.86 -7.60 2.68
CA ASP A 69 -9.83 -8.86 1.96
C ASP A 69 -11.13 -9.04 1.17
N ILE A 70 -11.02 -9.31 -0.14
CA ILE A 70 -12.19 -9.54 -0.98
C ILE A 70 -12.80 -10.90 -0.61
N GLY A 71 -14.01 -10.87 -0.06
CA GLY A 71 -14.72 -12.07 0.38
C GLY A 71 -14.69 -12.31 1.90
N ALA A 72 -13.82 -11.61 2.65
CA ALA A 72 -13.83 -11.64 4.11
C ALA A 72 -14.76 -10.56 4.68
N GLN A 73 -15.50 -10.90 5.74
CA GLN A 73 -16.39 -9.93 6.40
C GLN A 73 -15.54 -8.90 7.15
N PRO A 74 -15.63 -7.62 6.78
CA PRO A 74 -14.89 -6.58 7.50
C PRO A 74 -15.51 -6.34 8.89
N GLY A 75 -14.65 -6.03 9.87
CA GLY A 75 -15.11 -5.64 11.20
C GLY A 75 -16.02 -4.40 11.15
N GLY A 76 -17.13 -4.45 11.91
CA GLY A 76 -18.09 -3.35 12.00
C GLY A 76 -19.11 -3.27 10.86
N LEU A 77 -19.12 -4.23 9.94
CA LEU A 77 -20.20 -4.39 8.97
C LEU A 77 -21.24 -5.38 9.48
N ASP A 78 -22.51 -4.98 9.42
CA ASP A 78 -23.64 -5.83 9.77
C ASP A 78 -23.66 -7.13 8.92
N HIS A 79 -23.90 -8.26 9.59
CA HIS A 79 -23.84 -9.58 8.97
C HIS A 79 -24.88 -9.76 7.85
N SER A 80 -26.06 -9.19 7.99
CA SER A 80 -27.11 -9.28 6.97
C SER A 80 -26.70 -8.54 5.69
N ARG A 81 -26.17 -7.34 5.82
CA ARG A 81 -25.64 -6.56 4.69
C ARG A 81 -24.48 -7.25 3.98
N TRP A 82 -23.59 -7.88 4.77
CA TRP A 82 -22.51 -8.68 4.22
C TRP A 82 -22.99 -9.87 3.41
N LYS A 83 -23.97 -10.59 3.98
CA LYS A 83 -24.60 -11.74 3.33
C LYS A 83 -25.31 -11.33 2.02
N ASP A 84 -25.99 -10.20 2.01
CA ASP A 84 -26.67 -9.68 0.82
C ASP A 84 -25.69 -9.25 -0.27
N LEU A 85 -24.57 -8.63 0.12
CA LEU A 85 -23.48 -8.29 -0.81
C LEU A 85 -22.91 -9.54 -1.48
N ARG A 86 -22.55 -10.56 -0.70
CA ARG A 86 -21.99 -11.82 -1.21
C ARG A 86 -22.97 -12.60 -2.09
N ARG A 87 -24.27 -12.52 -1.79
CA ARG A 87 -25.33 -13.16 -2.58
C ARG A 87 -25.72 -12.37 -3.83
N GLY A 88 -25.12 -11.21 -4.05
CA GLY A 88 -25.47 -10.33 -5.16
C GLY A 88 -26.86 -9.68 -5.04
N ARG A 89 -27.48 -9.74 -3.85
CA ARG A 89 -28.78 -9.09 -3.59
C ARG A 89 -28.66 -7.57 -3.52
N THR A 90 -27.50 -7.06 -3.07
CA THR A 90 -27.20 -5.63 -3.10
C THR A 90 -26.85 -5.24 -4.52
N ARG A 91 -27.73 -4.52 -5.19
CA ARG A 91 -27.49 -4.05 -6.55
C ARG A 91 -26.48 -2.90 -6.51
N PRO A 92 -25.44 -2.92 -7.36
CA PRO A 92 -24.55 -1.78 -7.50
C PRO A 92 -25.28 -0.60 -8.18
N GLU A 93 -25.10 0.58 -7.63
CA GLU A 93 -25.65 1.83 -8.16
C GLU A 93 -24.87 2.30 -9.39
N ARG A 94 -23.58 1.90 -9.45
CA ARG A 94 -22.68 2.23 -10.56
C ARG A 94 -21.67 1.10 -10.78
N THR A 95 -21.28 0.91 -12.04
CA THR A 95 -20.34 -0.15 -12.42
C THR A 95 -19.19 0.44 -13.22
N LEU A 96 -17.96 0.03 -12.89
CA LEU A 96 -16.75 0.32 -13.64
C LEU A 96 -16.27 -0.97 -14.32
N ASP A 97 -16.14 -0.94 -15.62
CA ASP A 97 -15.61 -2.05 -16.39
C ASP A 97 -14.12 -1.82 -16.73
N LEU A 98 -13.30 -2.77 -16.31
CA LEU A 98 -11.84 -2.75 -16.49
C LEU A 98 -11.35 -3.83 -17.47
N HIS A 99 -12.26 -4.62 -18.05
CA HIS A 99 -11.83 -5.69 -18.94
C HIS A 99 -10.99 -5.15 -20.12
N GLY A 100 -9.92 -5.82 -20.47
CA GLY A 100 -9.02 -5.41 -21.56
C GLY A 100 -8.14 -4.20 -21.25
N ARG A 101 -8.24 -3.56 -20.08
CA ARG A 101 -7.38 -2.44 -19.70
C ARG A 101 -6.02 -2.92 -19.19
N ARG A 102 -4.99 -2.09 -19.41
CA ARG A 102 -3.68 -2.28 -18.77
C ARG A 102 -3.77 -1.93 -17.27
N ALA A 103 -2.95 -2.58 -16.44
CA ALA A 103 -3.00 -2.39 -14.99
C ALA A 103 -2.85 -0.92 -14.55
N GLN A 104 -1.97 -0.17 -15.22
CA GLN A 104 -1.74 1.24 -14.91
C GLN A 104 -2.97 2.11 -15.20
N ASP A 105 -3.62 1.90 -16.37
CA ASP A 105 -4.82 2.64 -16.75
C ASP A 105 -6.01 2.25 -15.86
N ALA A 106 -6.08 0.97 -15.50
CA ALA A 106 -7.09 0.44 -14.59
C ALA A 106 -6.96 1.04 -13.18
N TRP A 107 -5.75 1.19 -12.67
CA TRP A 107 -5.49 1.84 -11.38
C TRP A 107 -6.05 3.28 -11.35
N VAL A 108 -5.70 4.09 -12.36
CA VAL A 108 -6.20 5.47 -12.47
C VAL A 108 -7.72 5.51 -12.54
N ALA A 109 -8.32 4.60 -13.33
CA ALA A 109 -9.77 4.50 -13.47
C ALA A 109 -10.46 4.12 -12.14
N VAL A 110 -9.94 3.13 -11.40
CA VAL A 110 -10.46 2.71 -10.09
C VAL A 110 -10.40 3.84 -9.09
N ARG A 111 -9.28 4.54 -9.02
CA ARG A 111 -9.08 5.67 -8.13
C ARG A 111 -10.11 6.78 -8.40
N SER A 112 -10.19 7.24 -9.63
CA SER A 112 -11.15 8.29 -10.03
C SER A 112 -12.59 7.86 -9.78
N PHE A 113 -12.94 6.63 -10.13
CA PHE A 113 -14.27 6.07 -9.97
C PHE A 113 -14.71 6.02 -8.49
N LEU A 114 -13.87 5.54 -7.58
CA LEU A 114 -14.21 5.43 -6.17
C LEU A 114 -14.33 6.79 -5.49
N HIS A 115 -13.49 7.75 -5.84
CA HIS A 115 -13.61 9.12 -5.34
C HIS A 115 -14.91 9.80 -5.84
N SER A 116 -15.24 9.64 -7.12
CA SER A 116 -16.50 10.16 -7.69
C SER A 116 -17.71 9.53 -7.03
N ALA A 117 -17.73 8.20 -6.92
CA ALA A 117 -18.81 7.45 -6.28
C ALA A 117 -19.04 7.86 -4.82
N GLN A 118 -17.95 8.10 -4.07
CA GLN A 118 -18.06 8.59 -2.70
C GLN A 118 -18.58 10.03 -2.65
N ALA A 119 -18.13 10.90 -3.56
CA ALA A 119 -18.59 12.30 -3.65
C ALA A 119 -20.09 12.35 -3.94
N GLU A 120 -20.57 11.47 -4.79
CA GLU A 120 -22.00 11.31 -5.13
C GLU A 120 -22.81 10.62 -4.01
N GLY A 121 -22.16 10.10 -2.97
CA GLY A 121 -22.81 9.45 -1.84
C GLY A 121 -23.30 8.03 -2.10
N LEU A 122 -22.82 7.41 -3.18
CA LEU A 122 -23.17 6.02 -3.53
C LEU A 122 -22.76 5.03 -2.43
N ARG A 123 -23.55 3.96 -2.30
CA ARG A 123 -23.35 2.98 -1.22
C ARG A 123 -22.75 1.68 -1.69
N CYS A 124 -23.15 1.25 -2.87
CA CYS A 124 -22.68 0.02 -3.48
C CYS A 124 -22.27 0.29 -4.92
N VAL A 125 -21.05 -0.11 -5.26
CA VAL A 125 -20.55 -0.02 -6.63
C VAL A 125 -19.94 -1.34 -7.04
N ALA A 126 -19.84 -1.59 -8.35
CA ALA A 126 -19.21 -2.78 -8.89
C ALA A 126 -17.98 -2.43 -9.72
N ILE A 127 -16.96 -3.27 -9.65
CA ILE A 127 -15.80 -3.23 -10.54
C ILE A 127 -15.72 -4.56 -11.25
N VAL A 128 -15.74 -4.54 -12.59
CA VAL A 128 -15.63 -5.73 -13.44
C VAL A 128 -14.17 -5.83 -13.89
N THR A 129 -13.48 -6.89 -13.43
CA THR A 129 -12.09 -7.17 -13.80
C THR A 129 -11.97 -8.24 -14.89
N GLY A 130 -13.11 -8.89 -15.20
CA GLY A 130 -13.14 -10.08 -16.04
C GLY A 130 -12.72 -11.34 -15.28
N LYS A 131 -12.94 -12.49 -15.93
CA LYS A 131 -12.56 -13.79 -15.34
C LYS A 131 -11.07 -14.09 -15.52
N GLY A 132 -10.44 -13.55 -16.57
CA GLY A 132 -9.06 -13.83 -16.93
C GLY A 132 -8.86 -15.26 -17.52
N PRO A 133 -7.77 -15.49 -18.26
CA PRO A 133 -7.49 -16.77 -18.92
C PRO A 133 -6.89 -17.83 -17.97
N ALA A 134 -6.39 -17.47 -16.80
CA ALA A 134 -5.73 -18.38 -15.86
C ALA A 134 -6.67 -18.77 -14.70
N PRO A 135 -6.43 -19.90 -14.01
CA PRO A 135 -7.23 -20.30 -12.85
C PRO A 135 -7.22 -19.26 -11.72
N ASP A 136 -6.13 -18.51 -11.58
CA ASP A 136 -5.99 -17.43 -10.58
C ASP A 136 -6.59 -16.09 -11.03
N GLY A 137 -7.20 -16.03 -12.21
CA GLY A 137 -7.74 -14.80 -12.80
C GLY A 137 -6.69 -13.96 -13.50
N GLY A 138 -7.12 -12.88 -14.12
CA GLY A 138 -6.23 -11.92 -14.80
C GLY A 138 -5.46 -11.02 -13.83
N VAL A 139 -4.47 -10.30 -14.37
CA VAL A 139 -3.63 -9.35 -13.62
C VAL A 139 -4.49 -8.36 -12.82
N LEU A 140 -5.54 -7.81 -13.41
CA LEU A 140 -6.41 -6.82 -12.75
C LEU A 140 -7.10 -7.39 -11.51
N ARG A 141 -7.48 -8.66 -11.53
CA ARG A 141 -8.11 -9.32 -10.39
C ARG A 141 -7.15 -9.50 -9.21
N ARG A 142 -5.88 -9.80 -9.50
CA ARG A 142 -4.82 -9.93 -8.47
C ARG A 142 -4.40 -8.58 -7.90
N GLU A 143 -4.37 -7.56 -8.73
CA GLU A 143 -3.97 -6.21 -8.31
C GLU A 143 -5.06 -5.45 -7.57
N LEU A 144 -6.34 -5.73 -7.83
CA LEU A 144 -7.46 -5.01 -7.23
C LEU A 144 -7.42 -4.98 -5.69
N PRO A 145 -7.13 -6.08 -4.95
CA PRO A 145 -7.00 -6.05 -3.49
C PRO A 145 -5.91 -5.09 -3.01
N HIS A 146 -4.77 -5.03 -3.71
CA HIS A 146 -3.67 -4.12 -3.40
C HIS A 146 -4.11 -2.66 -3.58
N TRP A 147 -4.79 -2.37 -4.68
CA TRP A 147 -5.33 -1.04 -4.96
C TRP A 147 -6.34 -0.58 -3.91
N LEU A 148 -7.26 -1.44 -3.51
CA LEU A 148 -8.26 -1.12 -2.49
C LEU A 148 -7.64 -0.86 -1.11
N ASN A 149 -6.46 -1.42 -0.85
CA ASN A 149 -5.70 -1.21 0.37
C ASN A 149 -4.73 -0.02 0.30
N ALA A 150 -4.60 0.65 -0.85
CA ALA A 150 -3.82 1.87 -0.94
C ALA A 150 -4.36 2.94 0.05
N PRO A 151 -3.48 3.72 0.71
CA PRO A 151 -3.86 4.68 1.75
C PRO A 151 -4.99 5.63 1.34
N GLU A 152 -5.02 6.03 0.07
CA GLU A 152 -6.01 6.95 -0.49
C GLU A 152 -7.39 6.31 -0.71
N LEU A 153 -7.47 4.99 -0.96
CA LEU A 153 -8.72 4.29 -1.23
C LEU A 153 -9.24 3.50 -0.03
N ARG A 154 -8.33 3.08 0.86
CA ARG A 154 -8.68 2.27 2.02
C ARG A 154 -9.74 2.91 2.91
N GLY A 155 -9.68 4.23 3.04
CA GLY A 155 -10.65 5.01 3.81
C GLY A 155 -12.06 5.06 3.19
N LEU A 156 -12.18 4.86 1.88
CA LEU A 156 -13.43 4.96 1.13
C LEU A 156 -14.25 3.67 1.20
N VAL A 157 -13.57 2.51 1.24
CA VAL A 157 -14.21 1.21 1.13
C VAL A 157 -14.47 0.62 2.52
N LEU A 158 -15.69 0.13 2.72
CA LEU A 158 -16.09 -0.56 3.94
C LEU A 158 -15.86 -2.07 3.81
N GLY A 159 -16.16 -2.67 2.66
CA GLY A 159 -15.97 -4.09 2.38
C GLY A 159 -16.11 -4.39 0.90
N ALA A 160 -15.56 -5.54 0.48
CA ALA A 160 -15.52 -6.00 -0.89
C ALA A 160 -15.85 -7.49 -0.99
N ALA A 161 -16.69 -7.90 -1.93
CA ALA A 161 -17.03 -9.30 -2.15
C ALA A 161 -17.29 -9.60 -3.62
N HIS A 162 -17.02 -10.85 -4.02
CA HIS A 162 -17.51 -11.39 -5.28
C HIS A 162 -18.98 -11.77 -5.13
N PRO A 163 -19.91 -11.21 -5.92
CA PRO A 163 -21.31 -11.62 -5.88
C PRO A 163 -21.46 -13.02 -6.50
N ALA A 164 -22.13 -13.92 -5.82
CA ALA A 164 -22.46 -15.22 -6.40
C ALA A 164 -23.56 -15.06 -7.47
N PRO A 165 -23.46 -15.75 -8.63
CA PRO A 165 -22.41 -16.67 -9.07
C PRO A 165 -21.27 -15.99 -9.85
N ASN A 166 -21.30 -14.67 -10.00
CA ASN A 166 -20.36 -13.93 -10.87
C ASN A 166 -19.03 -13.63 -10.19
N GLN A 167 -18.01 -14.38 -10.51
CA GLN A 167 -16.65 -14.17 -10.01
C GLN A 167 -15.82 -13.14 -10.82
N GLY A 168 -16.33 -12.66 -11.95
CA GLY A 168 -15.66 -11.66 -12.79
C GLY A 168 -15.87 -10.21 -12.33
N ALA A 169 -16.72 -10.00 -11.33
CA ALA A 169 -17.00 -8.69 -10.74
C ALA A 169 -16.73 -8.70 -9.23
N VAL A 170 -16.43 -7.53 -8.69
CA VAL A 170 -16.31 -7.27 -7.26
C VAL A 170 -17.30 -6.19 -6.88
N HIS A 171 -18.18 -6.47 -5.94
CA HIS A 171 -19.06 -5.47 -5.35
C HIS A 171 -18.40 -4.84 -4.14
N LEU A 172 -18.43 -3.53 -4.06
CA LEU A 172 -17.81 -2.73 -3.02
C LEU A 172 -18.87 -1.96 -2.25
N LEU A 173 -18.83 -2.04 -0.92
CA LEU A 173 -19.58 -1.14 -0.07
C LEU A 173 -18.73 0.07 0.28
N LEU A 174 -19.24 1.28 0.06
CA LEU A 174 -18.55 2.51 0.35
C LEU A 174 -18.95 3.08 1.72
N ARG A 175 -17.98 3.71 2.37
CA ARG A 175 -18.22 4.45 3.62
C ARG A 175 -18.97 5.74 3.33
N ARG A 176 -19.90 6.12 4.21
CA ARG A 176 -20.53 7.44 4.15
C ARG A 176 -19.47 8.51 4.33
N ARG A 177 -19.48 9.51 3.46
CA ARG A 177 -18.77 10.76 3.72
C ARG A 177 -19.44 11.40 4.96
N ARG A 178 -18.70 11.52 6.05
CA ARG A 178 -19.17 12.29 7.19
C ARG A 178 -19.20 13.74 6.74
N ALA A 179 -20.38 14.36 6.72
CA ALA A 179 -20.47 15.79 6.50
C ALA A 179 -19.64 16.48 7.60
N PRO A 180 -18.83 17.50 7.26
CA PRO A 180 -18.21 18.31 8.30
C PRO A 180 -19.34 18.93 9.14
N ARG A 181 -19.25 18.79 10.45
CA ARG A 181 -20.11 19.51 11.41
C ARG A 181 -19.67 20.94 11.48
#